data_af1af3ad4952ced8e309080a2628dba9
#
_entry.id   af1af3ad4952ced8e309080a2628dba9
#
_cell.length_a   1.000
_cell.length_b   1.000
_cell.length_c   1.000
_cell.angle_alpha   90.00
_cell.angle_beta   90.00
_cell.angle_gamma   90.00
#
_symmetry.space_group_name_H-M   'P 1'
#
loop_
_entity.id
_entity.type
_entity.pdbx_description
1 polymer ?
#
loop_
_entity_poly.entity_id
_entity_poly.type
_entity_poly.pdbx_seq_one_letter_code
_entity_poly.pdbx_strand_id
1 'polypeptide(L)'
;MHTQIQIPPAEAFLAHASTLNPAPTHMVFPAPLGQERIAWLITKGVDPLIAALDLEMVKMKLRDQDEGQGWSLQQTDEAELEYKRWLTLVKRHGRGMVPTNAIDLFWHQHILDTRAYVADCDKTFGGYLHHYPYFGMRGEQDAKDLESAFRRTQALYQEAFNESLGANSGENCWHDCESRCWHACSGGKD
;
A
#
# COMPACT_ATOMS: atom_id res chain seq x y z
N MET A 1 -24.42 -36.13 14.30
CA MET A 1 -23.33 -36.77 13.52
C MET A 1 -22.24 -35.74 13.35
N HIS A 2 -21.14 -35.90 14.08
CA HIS A 2 -19.98 -34.99 13.97
C HIS A 2 -19.06 -35.58 12.91
N THR A 3 -18.99 -34.92 11.75
CA THR A 3 -18.02 -35.29 10.72
C THR A 3 -16.65 -34.75 11.16
N GLN A 4 -15.77 -35.64 11.61
CA GLN A 4 -14.37 -35.27 11.88
C GLN A 4 -13.69 -34.96 10.54
N ILE A 5 -13.17 -33.74 10.43
CA ILE A 5 -12.28 -33.37 9.32
C ILE A 5 -10.93 -34.04 9.57
N GLN A 6 -10.62 -35.03 8.75
CA GLN A 6 -9.36 -35.78 8.81
C GLN A 6 -8.27 -34.96 8.13
N ILE A 7 -7.35 -34.38 8.90
CA ILE A 7 -6.19 -33.66 8.39
C ILE A 7 -5.18 -34.70 7.91
N PRO A 8 -4.73 -34.67 6.65
CA PRO A 8 -3.74 -35.61 6.14
C PRO A 8 -2.39 -35.43 6.85
N PRO A 9 -1.59 -36.49 7.01
CA PRO A 9 -0.29 -36.40 7.67
C PRO A 9 0.67 -35.46 6.93
N ALA A 10 1.55 -34.81 7.68
CA ALA A 10 2.51 -33.81 7.17
C ALA A 10 3.36 -34.31 5.97
N GLU A 11 3.61 -35.60 5.86
CA GLU A 11 4.32 -36.22 4.76
C GLU A 11 3.58 -36.14 3.41
N ALA A 12 2.24 -36.05 3.40
CA ALA A 12 1.44 -35.87 2.19
C ALA A 12 1.58 -34.46 1.60
N PHE A 13 1.93 -33.46 2.41
CA PHE A 13 2.23 -32.11 1.95
C PHE A 13 3.60 -32.01 1.25
N LEU A 14 4.58 -32.81 1.67
CA LEU A 14 5.92 -32.80 1.07
C LEU A 14 5.96 -33.48 -0.30
N ALA A 15 5.09 -34.46 -0.55
CA ALA A 15 5.02 -35.16 -1.83
C ALA A 15 4.42 -34.29 -2.97
N HIS A 16 3.57 -33.29 -2.66
CA HIS A 16 3.02 -32.36 -3.63
C HIS A 16 3.97 -31.17 -3.93
N ALA A 17 4.96 -30.91 -3.10
CA ALA A 17 5.96 -29.87 -3.33
C ALA A 17 6.92 -30.20 -4.49
N SER A 18 7.00 -31.47 -4.89
CA SER A 18 7.94 -31.95 -5.94
C SER A 18 7.45 -31.71 -7.37
N THR A 19 6.21 -31.26 -7.58
CA THR A 19 5.65 -30.94 -8.90
C THR A 19 5.45 -29.45 -9.16
N LEU A 20 5.81 -28.61 -8.18
CA LEU A 20 5.89 -27.17 -8.41
C LEU A 20 7.04 -26.91 -9.39
N ASN A 21 6.76 -26.16 -10.45
CA ASN A 21 7.76 -25.68 -11.39
C ASN A 21 9.03 -25.29 -10.64
N PRO A 22 10.23 -25.66 -11.14
CA PRO A 22 11.46 -25.22 -10.52
C PRO A 22 11.38 -23.70 -10.36
N ALA A 23 11.64 -23.21 -9.15
CA ALA A 23 11.69 -21.80 -8.88
C ALA A 23 12.51 -21.11 -9.99
N PRO A 24 12.08 -19.97 -10.54
CA PRO A 24 12.83 -19.29 -11.60
C PRO A 24 14.26 -19.13 -11.12
N THR A 25 15.21 -19.58 -11.92
CA THR A 25 16.59 -19.88 -11.56
C THR A 25 17.41 -18.66 -11.10
N HIS A 26 16.82 -17.45 -11.09
CA HIS A 26 17.47 -16.20 -10.68
C HIS A 26 16.43 -15.18 -10.19
N MET A 27 15.85 -15.38 -9.01
CA MET A 27 15.27 -14.25 -8.31
C MET A 27 16.42 -13.40 -7.76
N VAL A 28 16.72 -12.30 -8.41
CA VAL A 28 17.63 -11.28 -7.87
C VAL A 28 16.82 -10.42 -6.91
N PHE A 29 17.02 -10.65 -5.62
CA PHE A 29 16.43 -9.79 -4.60
C PHE A 29 17.00 -8.37 -4.72
N PRO A 30 16.18 -7.32 -4.52
CA PRO A 30 16.68 -5.96 -4.53
C PRO A 30 17.72 -5.73 -3.43
N ALA A 31 18.65 -4.82 -3.68
CA ALA A 31 19.55 -4.35 -2.63
C ALA A 31 18.74 -3.62 -1.55
N PRO A 32 19.16 -3.69 -0.26
CA PRO A 32 18.51 -2.94 0.80
C PRO A 32 18.56 -1.43 0.54
N LEU A 33 17.59 -0.72 1.10
CA LEU A 33 17.46 0.74 0.99
C LEU A 33 18.75 1.45 1.40
N GLY A 34 19.39 2.18 0.47
CA GLY A 34 20.63 2.88 0.68
C GLY A 34 20.49 4.17 1.49
N GLN A 35 21.56 4.57 2.21
CA GLN A 35 21.58 5.79 3.04
C GLN A 35 21.35 7.08 2.22
N GLU A 36 21.81 7.12 0.97
CA GLU A 36 21.58 8.27 0.07
C GLU A 36 20.10 8.45 -0.25
N ARG A 37 19.36 7.34 -0.47
CA ARG A 37 17.91 7.39 -0.71
C ARG A 37 17.18 7.86 0.54
N ILE A 38 17.57 7.38 1.73
CA ILE A 38 16.99 7.83 3.01
C ILE A 38 17.20 9.35 3.18
N ALA A 39 18.41 9.83 3.00
CA ALA A 39 18.73 11.26 3.09
C ALA A 39 17.89 12.08 2.09
N TRP A 40 17.79 11.63 0.86
CA TRP A 40 16.97 12.28 -0.16
C TRP A 40 15.49 12.34 0.24
N LEU A 41 14.90 11.24 0.74
CA LEU A 41 13.51 11.20 1.23
C LEU A 41 13.27 12.22 2.35
N ILE A 42 14.21 12.37 3.28
CA ILE A 42 14.15 13.39 4.34
C ILE A 42 14.13 14.80 3.74
N THR A 43 14.95 15.09 2.71
CA THR A 43 14.91 16.39 2.02
C THR A 43 13.58 16.66 1.32
N LYS A 44 12.83 15.59 1.00
CA LYS A 44 11.46 15.65 0.43
C LYS A 44 10.36 15.78 1.48
N GLY A 45 10.72 15.98 2.75
CA GLY A 45 9.78 16.22 3.86
C GLY A 45 9.26 14.95 4.54
N VAL A 46 9.79 13.78 4.20
CA VAL A 46 9.43 12.51 4.86
C VAL A 46 10.01 12.46 6.27
N ASP A 47 9.23 11.99 7.24
CA ASP A 47 9.68 11.76 8.62
C ASP A 47 10.88 10.78 8.62
N PRO A 48 11.94 11.03 9.40
CA PRO A 48 13.16 10.19 9.39
C PRO A 48 12.92 8.71 9.68
N LEU A 49 11.99 8.35 10.59
CA LEU A 49 11.68 6.95 10.86
C LEU A 49 10.98 6.30 9.67
N ILE A 50 10.11 7.04 8.99
CA ILE A 50 9.40 6.58 7.79
C ILE A 50 10.35 6.53 6.59
N ALA A 51 11.25 7.49 6.44
CA ALA A 51 12.26 7.47 5.39
C ALA A 51 13.15 6.22 5.45
N ALA A 52 13.43 5.73 6.64
CA ALA A 52 14.26 4.55 6.90
C ALA A 52 13.51 3.21 6.77
N LEU A 53 12.22 3.19 6.41
CA LEU A 53 11.51 1.94 6.09
C LEU A 53 12.07 1.37 4.79
N ASP A 54 12.53 0.12 4.83
CA ASP A 54 13.01 -0.60 3.64
C ASP A 54 11.83 -1.26 2.93
N LEU A 55 11.39 -0.65 1.83
CA LEU A 55 10.25 -1.11 1.03
C LEU A 55 10.67 -1.68 -0.33
N GLU A 56 11.93 -2.03 -0.50
CA GLU A 56 12.44 -2.53 -1.79
C GLU A 56 11.79 -3.85 -2.21
N MET A 57 11.42 -4.73 -1.26
CA MET A 57 10.67 -5.95 -1.53
C MET A 57 9.23 -5.65 -1.97
N VAL A 58 8.58 -4.66 -1.36
CA VAL A 58 7.25 -4.18 -1.76
C VAL A 58 7.29 -3.63 -3.19
N LYS A 59 8.29 -2.80 -3.51
CA LYS A 59 8.51 -2.27 -4.87
C LYS A 59 8.77 -3.38 -5.88
N MET A 60 9.58 -4.38 -5.52
CA MET A 60 9.84 -5.55 -6.37
C MET A 60 8.52 -6.26 -6.71
N LYS A 61 7.67 -6.50 -5.71
CA LYS A 61 6.38 -7.18 -5.91
C LYS A 61 5.40 -6.36 -6.74
N LEU A 62 5.35 -5.04 -6.57
CA LEU A 62 4.52 -4.15 -7.39
C LEU A 62 4.95 -4.11 -8.87
N ARG A 63 6.24 -4.35 -9.16
CA ARG A 63 6.76 -4.45 -10.53
C ARG A 63 6.49 -5.80 -11.20
N ASP A 64 6.16 -6.82 -10.42
CA ASP A 64 5.85 -8.14 -10.96
C ASP A 64 4.68 -8.05 -11.95
N GLN A 65 4.83 -8.68 -13.14
CA GLN A 65 3.84 -8.61 -14.22
C GLN A 65 2.67 -9.56 -14.00
N ASP A 66 2.92 -10.68 -13.30
CA ASP A 66 1.94 -11.75 -13.13
C ASP A 66 1.13 -11.58 -11.84
N GLU A 67 1.80 -11.22 -10.74
CA GLU A 67 1.18 -11.16 -9.41
C GLU A 67 1.17 -9.75 -8.80
N GLY A 68 1.81 -8.76 -9.46
CA GLY A 68 1.89 -7.37 -9.01
C GLY A 68 1.00 -6.44 -9.85
N GLN A 69 1.45 -5.20 -9.99
CA GLN A 69 0.78 -4.18 -10.81
C GLN A 69 1.46 -3.96 -12.16
N GLY A 70 2.59 -4.62 -12.42
CA GLY A 70 3.41 -4.41 -13.60
C GLY A 70 4.02 -2.99 -13.68
N TRP A 71 4.16 -2.30 -12.56
CA TRP A 71 4.70 -0.95 -12.53
C TRP A 71 6.17 -0.90 -12.95
N SER A 72 6.56 0.19 -13.59
CA SER A 72 7.96 0.48 -13.87
C SER A 72 8.73 0.83 -12.59
N LEU A 73 10.06 0.83 -12.66
CA LEU A 73 10.93 1.30 -11.56
C LEU A 73 10.57 2.73 -11.17
N GLN A 74 10.39 3.63 -12.14
CA GLN A 74 10.02 5.02 -11.88
C GLN A 74 8.68 5.13 -11.15
N GLN A 75 7.64 4.42 -11.61
CA GLN A 75 6.31 4.44 -10.97
C GLN A 75 6.38 3.94 -9.52
N THR A 76 7.18 2.88 -9.24
CA THR A 76 7.34 2.39 -7.86
C THR A 76 8.12 3.36 -6.98
N ASP A 77 9.10 4.08 -7.51
CA ASP A 77 9.88 5.08 -6.78
C ASP A 77 9.06 6.33 -6.44
N GLU A 78 8.19 6.76 -7.38
CA GLU A 78 7.25 7.86 -7.17
C GLU A 78 6.16 7.48 -6.16
N ALA A 79 5.58 6.29 -6.29
CA ALA A 79 4.58 5.78 -5.35
C ALA A 79 5.17 5.56 -3.94
N GLU A 80 6.43 5.11 -3.82
CA GLU A 80 7.12 5.03 -2.53
C GLU A 80 7.20 6.40 -1.86
N LEU A 81 7.62 7.44 -2.59
CA LEU A 81 7.71 8.80 -2.06
C LEU A 81 6.35 9.31 -1.58
N GLU A 82 5.31 9.16 -2.41
CA GLU A 82 3.95 9.58 -2.05
C GLU A 82 3.41 8.80 -0.84
N TYR A 83 3.63 7.48 -0.79
CA TYR A 83 3.24 6.63 0.34
C TYR A 83 3.95 7.04 1.64
N LYS A 84 5.26 7.25 1.62
CA LYS A 84 6.03 7.69 2.79
C LYS A 84 5.64 9.10 3.26
N ARG A 85 5.30 10.01 2.35
CA ARG A 85 4.74 11.32 2.68
C ARG A 85 3.35 11.20 3.31
N TRP A 86 2.49 10.33 2.76
CA TRP A 86 1.18 10.06 3.33
C TRP A 86 1.29 9.45 4.73
N LEU A 87 2.17 8.47 4.97
CA LEU A 87 2.46 7.95 6.30
C LEU A 87 2.96 9.05 7.25
N THR A 88 3.74 10.01 6.75
CA THR A 88 4.20 11.17 7.53
C THR A 88 3.02 12.04 7.98
N LEU A 89 2.01 12.25 7.12
CA LEU A 89 0.78 12.95 7.49
C LEU A 89 -0.03 12.14 8.50
N VAL A 90 -0.16 10.82 8.31
CA VAL A 90 -0.83 9.93 9.29
C VAL A 90 -0.16 10.04 10.66
N LYS A 91 1.17 10.08 10.72
CA LYS A 91 1.92 10.23 11.97
C LYS A 91 1.68 11.60 12.63
N ARG A 92 1.59 12.67 11.85
CA ARG A 92 1.41 14.04 12.36
C ARG A 92 -0.03 14.37 12.77
N HIS A 93 -1.01 13.90 11.99
CA HIS A 93 -2.41 14.32 12.09
C HIS A 93 -3.36 13.21 12.56
N GLY A 94 -2.84 12.01 12.77
CA GLY A 94 -3.61 10.86 13.21
C GLY A 94 -4.41 10.19 12.08
N ARG A 95 -5.39 9.38 12.49
CA ARG A 95 -6.22 8.58 11.58
C ARG A 95 -7.14 9.47 10.74
N GLY A 96 -7.61 8.94 9.62
CA GLY A 96 -8.55 9.64 8.72
C GLY A 96 -7.87 10.34 7.55
N MET A 97 -6.58 10.06 7.31
CA MET A 97 -5.91 10.45 6.07
C MET A 97 -6.29 9.44 4.98
N VAL A 98 -7.00 9.87 3.96
CA VAL A 98 -7.43 9.02 2.84
C VAL A 98 -6.34 9.00 1.77
N PRO A 99 -5.84 7.81 1.36
CA PRO A 99 -4.81 7.69 0.33
C PRO A 99 -5.38 7.92 -1.08
N THR A 100 -4.51 8.15 -2.07
CA THR A 100 -4.82 7.95 -3.49
C THR A 100 -4.85 6.46 -3.81
N ASN A 101 -5.37 6.08 -5.00
CA ASN A 101 -5.35 4.69 -5.43
C ASN A 101 -3.92 4.11 -5.49
N ALA A 102 -2.95 4.86 -6.00
CA ALA A 102 -1.56 4.42 -6.05
C ALA A 102 -0.97 4.18 -4.65
N ILE A 103 -1.21 5.10 -3.70
CA ILE A 103 -0.81 4.93 -2.31
C ILE A 103 -1.49 3.72 -1.68
N ASP A 104 -2.79 3.51 -1.94
CA ASP A 104 -3.57 2.40 -1.39
C ASP A 104 -3.05 1.04 -1.89
N LEU A 105 -2.75 0.92 -3.19
CA LEU A 105 -2.14 -0.28 -3.77
C LEU A 105 -0.76 -0.56 -3.17
N PHE A 106 0.06 0.47 -2.97
CA PHE A 106 1.37 0.35 -2.32
C PHE A 106 1.21 -0.11 -0.87
N TRP A 107 0.28 0.49 -0.14
CA TRP A 107 -0.02 0.15 1.24
C TRP A 107 -0.55 -1.27 1.37
N HIS A 108 -1.47 -1.71 0.50
CA HIS A 108 -1.93 -3.09 0.45
C HIS A 108 -0.77 -4.06 0.30
N GLN A 109 0.16 -3.79 -0.62
CA GLN A 109 1.32 -4.66 -0.81
C GLN A 109 2.25 -4.69 0.41
N HIS A 110 2.41 -3.55 1.12
CA HIS A 110 3.15 -3.51 2.38
C HIS A 110 2.45 -4.31 3.50
N ILE A 111 1.12 -4.21 3.61
CA ILE A 111 0.32 -5.02 4.57
C ILE A 111 0.51 -6.52 4.32
N LEU A 112 0.60 -6.96 3.06
CA LEU A 112 0.77 -8.38 2.71
C LEU A 112 2.13 -8.93 3.17
N ASP A 113 3.16 -8.11 3.31
CA ASP A 113 4.38 -8.47 4.05
C ASP A 113 4.15 -8.28 5.57
N THR A 114 3.33 -9.16 6.12
CA THR A 114 2.77 -9.03 7.47
C THR A 114 3.81 -8.88 8.57
N ARG A 115 4.99 -9.50 8.42
CA ARG A 115 6.07 -9.43 9.43
C ARG A 115 6.78 -8.09 9.39
N ALA A 116 7.13 -7.63 8.19
CA ALA A 116 7.73 -6.31 8.00
C ALA A 116 6.74 -5.22 8.42
N TYR A 117 5.48 -5.29 7.96
CA TYR A 117 4.46 -4.31 8.26
C TYR A 117 4.21 -4.11 9.77
N VAL A 118 4.12 -5.21 10.55
CA VAL A 118 3.96 -5.11 12.02
C VAL A 118 5.15 -4.40 12.64
N ALA A 119 6.39 -4.81 12.30
CA ALA A 119 7.60 -4.21 12.84
C ALA A 119 7.74 -2.71 12.46
N ASP A 120 7.39 -2.36 11.22
CA ASP A 120 7.42 -0.99 10.72
C ASP A 120 6.37 -0.10 11.37
N CYS A 121 5.16 -0.63 11.60
CA CYS A 121 4.12 0.06 12.35
C CYS A 121 4.52 0.32 13.79
N ASP A 122 5.05 -0.67 14.49
CA ASP A 122 5.51 -0.53 15.87
C ASP A 122 6.61 0.54 15.97
N LYS A 123 7.61 0.49 15.09
CA LYS A 123 8.72 1.44 15.05
C LYS A 123 8.26 2.86 14.73
N THR A 124 7.28 3.02 13.85
CA THR A 124 6.88 4.31 13.30
C THR A 124 5.77 4.99 14.09
N PHE A 125 4.77 4.21 14.53
CA PHE A 125 3.53 4.69 15.15
C PHE A 125 3.36 4.22 16.60
N GLY A 126 4.21 3.29 17.07
CA GLY A 126 4.04 2.64 18.38
C GLY A 126 2.84 1.70 18.44
N GLY A 127 2.35 1.22 17.30
CA GLY A 127 1.24 0.29 17.19
C GLY A 127 0.74 0.14 15.76
N TYR A 128 -0.13 -0.85 15.53
CA TYR A 128 -0.58 -1.25 14.21
C TYR A 128 -1.43 -0.16 13.54
N LEU A 129 -1.10 0.20 12.30
CA LEU A 129 -1.92 1.06 11.45
C LEU A 129 -2.93 0.20 10.67
N HIS A 130 -4.17 0.18 11.15
CA HIS A 130 -5.24 -0.60 10.52
C HIS A 130 -5.74 0.04 9.24
N HIS A 131 -5.86 -0.76 8.19
CA HIS A 131 -6.59 -0.42 6.98
C HIS A 131 -8.09 -0.68 7.18
N TYR A 132 -8.94 0.30 6.78
CA TYR A 132 -10.39 0.16 6.83
C TYR A 132 -10.98 0.28 5.42
N PRO A 133 -11.24 -0.85 4.73
CA PRO A 133 -11.59 -0.85 3.30
C PRO A 133 -13.06 -0.47 3.00
N TYR A 134 -13.89 -0.22 4.03
CA TYR A 134 -15.33 0.00 3.86
C TYR A 134 -15.76 1.46 3.95
N PHE A 135 -14.80 2.40 4.07
CA PHE A 135 -15.10 3.81 4.16
C PHE A 135 -15.65 4.33 2.82
N GLY A 136 -16.79 4.99 2.86
CA GLY A 136 -17.53 5.44 1.68
C GLY A 136 -18.58 4.45 1.15
N MET A 137 -18.66 3.22 1.70
CA MET A 137 -19.54 2.16 1.19
C MET A 137 -20.87 1.99 1.98
N ARG A 138 -21.02 2.71 3.10
CA ARG A 138 -22.16 2.54 4.03
C ARG A 138 -23.30 3.52 3.75
N GLY A 139 -23.43 4.00 2.54
CA GLY A 139 -24.48 4.92 2.11
C GLY A 139 -23.98 6.33 1.77
N GLU A 140 -24.90 7.19 1.36
CA GLU A 140 -24.59 8.51 0.79
C GLU A 140 -23.80 9.42 1.75
N GLN A 141 -24.12 9.39 3.06
CA GLN A 141 -23.41 10.20 4.04
C GLN A 141 -21.95 9.73 4.20
N ASP A 142 -21.73 8.43 4.26
CA ASP A 142 -20.39 7.85 4.38
C ASP A 142 -19.53 8.17 3.13
N ALA A 143 -20.13 8.21 1.94
CA ALA A 143 -19.46 8.63 0.72
C ALA A 143 -19.07 10.12 0.76
N LYS A 144 -19.94 11.00 1.26
CA LYS A 144 -19.63 12.42 1.47
C LYS A 144 -18.53 12.63 2.51
N ASP A 145 -18.55 11.83 3.57
CA ASP A 145 -17.52 11.87 4.62
C ASP A 145 -16.15 11.44 4.06
N LEU A 146 -16.12 10.41 3.20
CA LEU A 146 -14.91 9.99 2.49
C LEU A 146 -14.37 11.11 1.60
N GLU A 147 -15.21 11.74 0.78
CA GLU A 147 -14.81 12.85 -0.09
C GLU A 147 -14.24 14.02 0.73
N SER A 148 -14.90 14.38 1.83
CA SER A 148 -14.42 15.42 2.74
C SER A 148 -13.07 15.08 3.37
N ALA A 149 -12.89 13.83 3.81
CA ALA A 149 -11.64 13.35 4.38
C ALA A 149 -10.50 13.34 3.32
N PHE A 150 -10.79 12.97 2.07
CA PHE A 150 -9.84 13.02 0.97
C PHE A 150 -9.40 14.46 0.66
N ARG A 151 -10.34 15.39 0.55
CA ARG A 151 -10.02 16.83 0.35
C ARG A 151 -9.15 17.38 1.48
N ARG A 152 -9.42 16.97 2.72
CA ARG A 152 -8.56 17.32 3.87
C ARG A 152 -7.14 16.76 3.69
N THR A 153 -7.01 15.51 3.25
CA THR A 153 -5.69 14.91 2.99
C THR A 153 -4.93 15.69 1.92
N GLN A 154 -5.61 16.06 0.82
CA GLN A 154 -5.02 16.87 -0.26
C GLN A 154 -4.53 18.24 0.26
N ALA A 155 -5.33 18.91 1.06
CA ALA A 155 -4.96 20.21 1.63
C ALA A 155 -3.72 20.10 2.54
N LEU A 156 -3.69 19.11 3.44
CA LEU A 156 -2.55 18.87 4.33
C LEU A 156 -1.29 18.44 3.55
N TYR A 157 -1.45 17.68 2.48
CA TYR A 157 -0.34 17.27 1.62
C TYR A 157 0.27 18.49 0.90
N GLN A 158 -0.59 19.35 0.31
CA GLN A 158 -0.17 20.59 -0.33
C GLN A 158 0.54 21.52 0.64
N GLU A 159 0.01 21.67 1.86
CA GLU A 159 0.62 22.49 2.92
C GLU A 159 2.00 21.95 3.34
N ALA A 160 2.11 20.63 3.52
CA ALA A 160 3.31 20.01 4.06
C ALA A 160 4.46 19.88 3.03
N PHE A 161 4.13 19.67 1.74
CA PHE A 161 5.12 19.33 0.71
C PHE A 161 5.19 20.30 -0.46
N ASN A 162 4.29 21.29 -0.50
CA ASN A 162 4.12 22.26 -1.60
C ASN A 162 3.94 21.58 -2.98
N GLU A 163 3.34 20.40 -2.98
CA GLU A 163 3.03 19.58 -4.15
C GLU A 163 1.60 19.04 -4.03
N SER A 164 0.92 18.83 -5.16
CA SER A 164 -0.41 18.23 -5.16
C SER A 164 -0.32 16.72 -4.94
N LEU A 165 -1.18 16.17 -4.09
CA LEU A 165 -1.30 14.74 -3.89
C LEU A 165 -1.74 14.06 -5.20
N GLY A 166 -1.02 13.04 -5.67
CA GLY A 166 -1.30 12.33 -6.92
C GLY A 166 -0.80 13.04 -8.18
N ALA A 167 -0.03 14.12 -8.08
CA ALA A 167 0.46 14.88 -9.23
C ALA A 167 1.29 14.03 -10.21
N ASN A 168 2.01 13.04 -9.71
CA ASN A 168 2.90 12.18 -10.51
C ASN A 168 2.19 10.95 -11.08
N SER A 169 1.06 10.55 -10.53
CA SER A 169 0.32 9.36 -10.98
C SER A 169 -0.60 9.61 -12.16
N GLY A 170 -0.78 10.87 -12.59
CA GLY A 170 -1.73 11.24 -13.64
C GLY A 170 -3.20 10.94 -13.28
N GLU A 171 -3.44 10.44 -12.10
CA GLU A 171 -4.74 10.07 -11.59
C GLU A 171 -5.32 11.22 -10.77
N ASN A 172 -6.17 12.00 -11.38
CA ASN A 172 -7.10 12.83 -10.67
C ASN A 172 -8.09 11.89 -9.97
N CYS A 173 -7.87 11.73 -8.65
CA CYS A 173 -8.96 11.42 -7.76
C CYS A 173 -9.59 10.02 -7.84
N TRP A 174 -9.85 9.50 -6.69
CA TRP A 174 -10.79 8.48 -6.24
C TRP A 174 -12.14 8.41 -6.99
N HIS A 175 -12.48 9.35 -7.84
CA HIS A 175 -13.73 9.47 -8.58
C HIS A 175 -13.63 9.20 -10.08
N ASP A 176 -12.51 8.74 -10.61
CA ASP A 176 -12.47 8.29 -11.99
C ASP A 176 -13.06 6.87 -12.11
N CYS A 177 -14.39 6.82 -11.91
CA CYS A 177 -15.20 5.59 -11.93
C CYS A 177 -15.36 4.97 -13.31
N GLU A 178 -14.67 5.43 -14.35
CA GLU A 178 -14.75 4.81 -15.68
C GLU A 178 -13.81 3.63 -15.87
N SER A 179 -12.82 3.43 -14.99
CA SER A 179 -11.96 2.25 -15.10
C SER A 179 -11.49 1.72 -13.75
N ARG A 180 -12.22 0.73 -13.21
CA ARG A 180 -11.75 -0.24 -12.19
C ARG A 180 -11.59 0.29 -10.76
N CYS A 181 -12.57 0.93 -10.20
CA CYS A 181 -12.74 1.00 -8.75
C CYS A 181 -13.25 -0.34 -8.24
N TRP A 182 -12.39 -1.19 -7.69
CA TRP A 182 -12.79 -2.52 -7.22
C TRP A 182 -13.63 -2.48 -5.94
N HIS A 183 -13.69 -1.36 -5.19
CA HIS A 183 -14.32 -1.36 -3.87
C HIS A 183 -15.18 -0.14 -3.51
N ALA A 184 -15.34 0.87 -4.35
CA ALA A 184 -16.11 2.06 -3.97
C ALA A 184 -17.25 2.47 -4.93
N CYS A 185 -17.41 1.83 -6.07
CA CYS A 185 -18.38 2.23 -7.10
C CYS A 185 -19.30 1.12 -7.55
N SER A 186 -19.88 0.35 -6.63
CA SER A 186 -21.06 -0.47 -6.92
C SER A 186 -22.36 0.28 -6.59
N GLY A 187 -22.49 1.51 -7.09
CA GLY A 187 -23.74 2.24 -7.15
C GLY A 187 -24.39 1.98 -8.49
N GLY A 188 -25.41 1.08 -8.54
CA GLY A 188 -26.13 0.74 -9.73
C GLY A 188 -26.71 1.98 -10.40
N LYS A 189 -26.66 1.98 -11.73
CA LYS A 189 -27.61 2.72 -12.55
C LYS A 189 -28.82 1.81 -12.72
N ASP A 190 -29.94 2.18 -12.14
CA ASP A 190 -31.26 1.84 -12.65
C ASP A 190 -31.60 2.75 -13.82
#